data_c908ca9c7633c41f8f2104ef118aae5e
#
_entry.id   c908ca9c7633c41f8f2104ef118aae5e
#
_cell.length_a   1.000
_cell.length_b   1.000
_cell.length_c   1.000
_cell.angle_alpha   90.00
_cell.angle_beta   90.00
_cell.angle_gamma   90.00
#
_symmetry.space_group_name_H-M   'P 1'
#
loop_
_entity.id
_entity.type
_entity.pdbx_description
1 polymer ?
#
loop_
_entity_poly.entity_id
_entity_poly.type
_entity_poly.pdbx_seq_one_letter_code
_entity_poly.pdbx_strand_id
1 'polypeptide(L)'
;IFNNKKLSKIIYFVYLVILIGMFVTIGYDSKYFSFGMILASLISMRLISYGTVDVNVKNETNFFGYLIKKFSDISYLVYLVQYPVIYLIQYSGLEGFKKVSLIFVLVIVISIILHIALDFKSSKYKKIRCLLIILVGCFMIYGGLKFAESKDHTSEMKALEKELEENQKLVNENQENYQKELEKEREDLDKILNELNVDKDKLMEVIKSFPIIGIGDSVMLGAINNLYEAFPNGYFDAKVSRTDYEVDDILIDLKKKNMLGEPILIHLGTNGDCSRSCKLQIMKLTEGHEVFWINTTNLDYVNEKLKKYESEFSNLHIIDWKSLSKGHDEYFYSDGIHLNPVGRKAYTEVILNELYNYYMNDYKKKQDEAIDKYVEELKNKITFYGDTLLLSVFQNFKSEFSKSNFITRDKFSYSDLKSMISESIEKKEITNRVVL
;
A
#
# COMPACT_ATOMS: atom_id res chain seq x y z
N ILE A 1 -19.46 42.76 -25.84
CA ILE A 1 -19.64 43.36 -25.17
C ILE A 1 -18.76 44.39 -24.43
N PHE A 2 -17.45 44.39 -24.44
CA PHE A 2 -16.62 45.53 -24.05
C PHE A 2 -16.01 46.16 -25.28
N ASN A 3 -16.44 47.37 -25.62
CA ASN A 3 -15.99 48.11 -26.80
C ASN A 3 -14.54 48.69 -26.68
N ASN A 4 -13.82 48.27 -25.61
CA ASN A 4 -12.47 48.73 -25.32
C ASN A 4 -11.45 47.64 -25.59
N LYS A 5 -10.77 47.70 -26.73
CA LYS A 5 -9.74 46.71 -27.17
C LYS A 5 -8.60 46.52 -26.16
N LYS A 6 -8.22 47.55 -25.40
CA LYS A 6 -7.17 47.41 -24.38
C LYS A 6 -7.67 46.59 -23.18
N LEU A 7 -8.91 46.82 -22.72
CA LEU A 7 -9.52 46.09 -21.60
C LEU A 7 -9.70 44.60 -21.95
N SER A 8 -10.11 44.28 -23.21
CA SER A 8 -10.25 42.93 -23.72
C SER A 8 -8.92 42.15 -23.66
N LYS A 9 -7.81 42.77 -24.07
CA LYS A 9 -6.48 42.14 -24.01
C LYS A 9 -6.00 41.87 -22.57
N ILE A 10 -6.29 42.80 -21.64
CA ILE A 10 -5.95 42.64 -20.23
C ILE A 10 -6.73 41.46 -19.65
N ILE A 11 -8.04 41.40 -19.91
CA ILE A 11 -8.90 40.30 -19.43
C ILE A 11 -8.43 38.96 -20.01
N TYR A 12 -8.08 38.90 -21.29
CA TYR A 12 -7.51 37.71 -21.94
C TYR A 12 -6.24 37.23 -21.18
N PHE A 13 -5.33 38.16 -20.91
CA PHE A 13 -4.08 37.84 -20.19
C PHE A 13 -4.34 37.36 -18.78
N VAL A 14 -5.28 37.96 -18.07
CA VAL A 14 -5.67 37.54 -16.71
C VAL A 14 -6.24 36.12 -16.72
N TYR A 15 -7.15 35.79 -17.63
CA TYR A 15 -7.67 34.42 -17.75
C TYR A 15 -6.58 33.43 -18.11
N LEU A 16 -5.62 33.77 -18.95
CA LEU A 16 -4.49 32.93 -19.30
C LEU A 16 -3.61 32.62 -18.08
N VAL A 17 -3.29 33.67 -17.27
CA VAL A 17 -2.51 33.51 -16.05
C VAL A 17 -3.24 32.63 -15.01
N ILE A 18 -4.56 32.84 -14.86
CA ILE A 18 -5.39 31.98 -13.98
C ILE A 18 -5.35 30.52 -14.44
N LEU A 19 -5.51 30.28 -15.74
CA LEU A 19 -5.49 28.93 -16.30
C LEU A 19 -4.13 28.23 -16.06
N ILE A 20 -3.02 28.94 -16.31
CA ILE A 20 -1.67 28.44 -16.03
C ILE A 20 -1.49 28.17 -14.54
N GLY A 21 -1.94 29.10 -13.68
CA GLY A 21 -1.90 28.92 -12.22
C GLY A 21 -2.66 27.68 -11.77
N MET A 22 -3.85 27.44 -12.31
CA MET A 22 -4.62 26.24 -12.02
C MET A 22 -3.89 24.96 -12.45
N PHE A 23 -3.26 24.95 -13.63
CA PHE A 23 -2.47 23.81 -14.09
C PHE A 23 -1.28 23.46 -13.18
N VAL A 24 -0.67 24.50 -12.57
CA VAL A 24 0.49 24.31 -11.68
C VAL A 24 0.06 23.90 -10.26
N THR A 25 -1.11 24.37 -9.79
CA THR A 25 -1.53 24.20 -8.39
C THR A 25 -2.54 23.08 -8.17
N ILE A 26 -3.35 22.73 -9.17
CA ILE A 26 -4.37 21.70 -9.06
C ILE A 26 -3.86 20.44 -9.78
N GLY A 27 -3.16 19.58 -9.05
CA GLY A 27 -2.74 18.27 -9.53
C GLY A 27 -3.90 17.27 -9.56
N TYR A 28 -3.67 16.14 -10.25
CA TYR A 28 -4.61 15.02 -10.33
C TYR A 28 -5.05 14.51 -8.95
N ASP A 29 -4.14 14.60 -7.97
CA ASP A 29 -4.33 14.13 -6.59
C ASP A 29 -5.09 15.13 -5.71
N SER A 30 -5.49 16.27 -6.24
CA SER A 30 -6.21 17.27 -5.47
C SER A 30 -7.69 16.94 -5.33
N LYS A 31 -8.24 16.99 -4.11
CA LYS A 31 -9.68 16.87 -3.87
C LYS A 31 -10.53 17.89 -4.66
N TYR A 32 -9.88 18.95 -5.15
CA TYR A 32 -10.51 19.98 -5.99
C TYR A 32 -10.34 19.71 -7.49
N PHE A 33 -9.74 18.58 -7.90
CA PHE A 33 -9.44 18.30 -9.31
C PHE A 33 -10.67 18.36 -10.21
N SER A 34 -11.76 17.66 -9.85
CA SER A 34 -13.00 17.65 -10.66
C SER A 34 -13.62 19.03 -10.80
N PHE A 35 -13.66 19.81 -9.73
CA PHE A 35 -14.14 21.20 -9.77
C PHE A 35 -13.19 22.08 -10.58
N GLY A 36 -11.89 21.90 -10.43
CA GLY A 36 -10.85 22.59 -11.18
C GLY A 36 -10.97 22.34 -12.69
N MET A 37 -11.26 21.12 -13.11
CA MET A 37 -11.49 20.77 -14.52
C MET A 37 -12.69 21.52 -15.13
N ILE A 38 -13.80 21.61 -14.41
CA ILE A 38 -14.99 22.35 -14.85
C ILE A 38 -14.63 23.84 -14.99
N LEU A 39 -13.98 24.41 -13.99
CA LEU A 39 -13.60 25.83 -14.00
C LEU A 39 -12.59 26.14 -15.12
N ALA A 40 -11.59 25.29 -15.31
CA ALA A 40 -10.63 25.40 -16.41
C ALA A 40 -11.30 25.34 -17.78
N SER A 41 -12.31 24.48 -17.94
CA SER A 41 -13.09 24.38 -19.20
C SER A 41 -13.87 25.66 -19.48
N LEU A 42 -14.51 26.25 -18.46
CA LEU A 42 -15.24 27.52 -18.58
C LEU A 42 -14.29 28.69 -18.91
N ILE A 43 -13.13 28.76 -18.27
CA ILE A 43 -12.10 29.76 -18.54
C ILE A 43 -11.55 29.60 -19.97
N SER A 44 -11.26 28.36 -20.40
CA SER A 44 -10.79 28.05 -21.76
C SER A 44 -11.83 28.47 -22.82
N MET A 45 -13.12 28.18 -22.58
CA MET A 45 -14.20 28.62 -23.47
C MET A 45 -14.23 30.17 -23.62
N ARG A 46 -14.03 30.90 -22.50
CA ARG A 46 -13.94 32.36 -22.54
C ARG A 46 -12.70 32.86 -23.28
N LEU A 47 -11.54 32.24 -23.05
CA LEU A 47 -10.30 32.57 -23.80
C LEU A 47 -10.48 32.40 -25.31
N ILE A 48 -11.07 31.31 -25.76
CA ILE A 48 -11.38 31.05 -27.18
C ILE A 48 -12.32 32.13 -27.73
N SER A 49 -13.39 32.44 -26.98
CA SER A 49 -14.35 33.47 -27.38
C SER A 49 -13.71 34.86 -27.54
N TYR A 50 -12.77 35.24 -26.67
CA TYR A 50 -12.03 36.48 -26.79
C TYR A 50 -11.02 36.46 -27.95
N GLY A 51 -10.37 35.33 -28.22
CA GLY A 51 -9.41 35.16 -29.29
C GLY A 51 -10.04 35.20 -30.70
N THR A 52 -11.32 34.82 -30.82
CA THR A 52 -12.02 34.75 -32.12
C THR A 52 -12.65 36.08 -32.56
N VAL A 53 -12.82 37.05 -31.67
CA VAL A 53 -13.50 38.32 -31.93
C VAL A 53 -12.67 39.31 -32.79
N ASP A 54 -11.33 39.16 -32.84
CA ASP A 54 -10.42 40.12 -33.49
C ASP A 54 -9.57 39.53 -34.64
N VAL A 55 -9.98 38.41 -35.22
CA VAL A 55 -9.21 37.78 -36.31
C VAL A 55 -9.50 38.44 -37.66
N ASN A 56 -9.03 39.64 -37.85
CA ASN A 56 -8.54 40.05 -39.18
C ASN A 56 -7.20 39.35 -39.40
N VAL A 57 -7.23 38.16 -39.98
CA VAL A 57 -6.02 37.42 -40.36
C VAL A 57 -5.26 38.22 -41.42
N LYS A 58 -4.47 39.20 -40.96
CA LYS A 58 -3.35 39.66 -41.76
C LYS A 58 -2.40 38.46 -41.85
N ASN A 59 -2.06 38.06 -43.08
CA ASN A 59 -1.01 37.09 -43.34
C ASN A 59 0.23 37.54 -42.57
N GLU A 60 0.43 36.95 -41.38
CA GLU A 60 1.60 37.22 -40.57
C GLU A 60 2.80 36.58 -41.26
N THR A 61 3.67 37.42 -41.82
CA THR A 61 4.90 37.04 -42.52
C THR A 61 6.03 36.67 -41.56
N ASN A 62 5.77 36.68 -40.26
CA ASN A 62 6.75 36.38 -39.21
C ASN A 62 6.94 34.88 -39.00
N PHE A 63 8.19 34.45 -38.78
CA PHE A 63 8.57 33.07 -38.53
C PHE A 63 7.71 32.39 -37.42
N PHE A 64 7.43 33.10 -36.33
CA PHE A 64 6.57 32.59 -35.25
C PHE A 64 5.11 32.40 -35.71
N GLY A 65 4.55 33.30 -36.47
CA GLY A 65 3.19 33.15 -37.04
C GLY A 65 3.10 31.93 -37.96
N TYR A 66 4.13 31.67 -38.76
CA TYR A 66 4.22 30.47 -39.59
C TYR A 66 4.26 29.20 -38.76
N LEU A 67 5.07 29.14 -37.68
CA LEU A 67 5.14 28.01 -36.78
C LEU A 67 3.79 27.75 -36.07
N ILE A 68 3.17 28.78 -35.51
CA ILE A 68 1.84 28.70 -34.87
C ILE A 68 0.81 28.13 -35.84
N LYS A 69 0.78 28.62 -37.07
CA LYS A 69 -0.13 28.10 -38.11
C LYS A 69 0.12 26.61 -38.37
N LYS A 70 1.38 26.21 -38.52
CA LYS A 70 1.73 24.78 -38.73
C LYS A 70 1.35 23.89 -37.57
N PHE A 71 1.55 24.35 -36.33
CA PHE A 71 1.08 23.63 -35.14
C PHE A 71 -0.45 23.58 -35.05
N SER A 72 -1.13 24.65 -35.41
CA SER A 72 -2.60 24.69 -35.48
C SER A 72 -3.14 23.67 -36.49
N ASP A 73 -2.51 23.52 -37.64
CA ASP A 73 -2.92 22.58 -38.69
C ASP A 73 -2.86 21.11 -38.23
N ILE A 74 -1.95 20.78 -37.31
CA ILE A 74 -1.77 19.42 -36.79
C ILE A 74 -2.37 19.21 -35.38
N SER A 75 -2.87 20.26 -34.73
CA SER A 75 -3.28 20.21 -33.29
C SER A 75 -4.34 19.13 -32.99
N TYR A 76 -5.31 18.95 -33.88
CA TYR A 76 -6.32 17.91 -33.75
C TYR A 76 -5.72 16.50 -33.85
N LEU A 77 -4.74 16.30 -34.72
CA LEU A 77 -4.05 15.03 -34.87
C LEU A 77 -3.15 14.74 -33.65
N VAL A 78 -2.51 15.78 -33.12
CA VAL A 78 -1.76 15.67 -31.86
C VAL A 78 -2.69 15.15 -30.72
N TYR A 79 -3.88 15.70 -30.60
CA TYR A 79 -4.87 15.26 -29.64
C TYR A 79 -5.29 13.79 -29.86
N LEU A 80 -5.53 13.35 -31.07
CA LEU A 80 -5.91 11.98 -31.40
C LEU A 80 -4.78 10.96 -31.16
N VAL A 81 -3.53 11.34 -31.46
CA VAL A 81 -2.37 10.43 -31.46
C VAL A 81 -1.77 10.27 -30.04
N GLN A 82 -1.92 11.27 -29.18
CA GLN A 82 -1.24 11.26 -27.87
C GLN A 82 -1.57 10.03 -27.02
N TYR A 83 -2.84 9.66 -26.90
CA TYR A 83 -3.27 8.53 -26.06
C TYR A 83 -2.73 7.17 -26.55
N PRO A 84 -2.88 6.80 -27.83
CA PRO A 84 -2.26 5.58 -28.36
C PRO A 84 -0.74 5.53 -28.15
N VAL A 85 -0.03 6.66 -28.34
CA VAL A 85 1.43 6.70 -28.13
C VAL A 85 1.80 6.56 -26.66
N ILE A 86 1.09 7.24 -25.76
CA ILE A 86 1.30 7.10 -24.31
C ILE A 86 1.13 5.63 -23.90
N TYR A 87 0.05 4.99 -24.34
CA TYR A 87 -0.25 3.60 -24.05
C TYR A 87 0.84 2.64 -24.56
N LEU A 88 1.31 2.82 -25.80
CA LEU A 88 2.38 1.98 -26.36
C LEU A 88 3.71 2.15 -25.63
N ILE A 89 4.03 3.37 -25.22
CA ILE A 89 5.30 3.66 -24.52
C ILE A 89 5.23 3.32 -23.02
N GLN A 90 4.04 3.13 -22.45
CA GLN A 90 3.87 2.77 -21.05
C GLN A 90 4.67 1.51 -20.66
N TYR A 91 4.74 0.54 -21.56
CA TYR A 91 5.41 -0.74 -21.36
C TYR A 91 6.87 -0.78 -21.85
N SER A 92 7.45 0.36 -22.24
CA SER A 92 8.80 0.42 -22.83
C SER A 92 9.96 0.32 -21.84
N GLY A 93 9.69 0.24 -20.54
CA GLY A 93 10.74 0.28 -19.50
C GLY A 93 11.49 1.61 -19.37
N LEU A 94 11.07 2.65 -20.11
CA LEU A 94 11.64 4.00 -20.02
C LEU A 94 10.95 4.80 -18.92
N GLU A 95 11.74 5.56 -18.14
CA GLU A 95 11.23 6.36 -17.03
C GLU A 95 11.64 7.84 -17.13
N GLY A 96 10.92 8.67 -16.37
CA GLY A 96 11.22 10.08 -16.16
C GLY A 96 11.28 10.89 -17.47
N PHE A 97 12.23 11.82 -17.56
CA PHE A 97 12.36 12.75 -18.67
C PHE A 97 12.53 12.07 -20.04
N LYS A 98 13.22 10.91 -20.09
CA LYS A 98 13.43 10.15 -21.34
C LYS A 98 12.12 9.65 -21.93
N LYS A 99 11.23 9.11 -21.08
CA LYS A 99 9.89 8.63 -21.46
C LYS A 99 9.03 9.78 -22.02
N VAL A 100 8.96 10.89 -21.29
CA VAL A 100 8.19 12.07 -21.69
C VAL A 100 8.69 12.65 -23.01
N SER A 101 10.02 12.78 -23.17
CA SER A 101 10.62 13.27 -24.41
C SER A 101 10.33 12.38 -25.61
N LEU A 102 10.40 11.05 -25.43
CA LEU A 102 10.10 10.10 -26.50
C LEU A 102 8.62 10.19 -26.92
N ILE A 103 7.70 10.23 -25.94
CA ILE A 103 6.26 10.41 -26.22
C ILE A 103 6.03 11.69 -27.02
N PHE A 104 6.59 12.81 -26.56
CA PHE A 104 6.43 14.11 -27.23
C PHE A 104 6.90 14.06 -28.68
N VAL A 105 8.11 13.54 -28.94
CA VAL A 105 8.66 13.42 -30.30
C VAL A 105 7.78 12.52 -31.17
N LEU A 106 7.39 11.34 -30.67
CA LEU A 106 6.56 10.41 -31.45
C LEU A 106 5.19 11.00 -31.78
N VAL A 107 4.53 11.66 -30.81
CA VAL A 107 3.23 12.29 -31.04
C VAL A 107 3.34 13.34 -32.17
N ILE A 108 4.35 14.20 -32.13
CA ILE A 108 4.53 15.22 -33.16
C ILE A 108 4.84 14.59 -34.53
N VAL A 109 5.77 13.63 -34.59
CA VAL A 109 6.16 12.97 -35.86
C VAL A 109 4.98 12.23 -36.48
N ILE A 110 4.25 11.43 -35.71
CA ILE A 110 3.08 10.69 -36.22
C ILE A 110 1.98 11.66 -36.66
N SER A 111 1.74 12.74 -35.93
CA SER A 111 0.75 13.76 -36.30
C SER A 111 1.12 14.45 -37.61
N ILE A 112 2.39 14.77 -37.87
CA ILE A 112 2.85 15.32 -39.13
C ILE A 112 2.64 14.31 -40.28
N ILE A 113 2.99 13.05 -40.07
CA ILE A 113 2.81 11.96 -41.03
C ILE A 113 1.33 11.83 -41.40
N LEU A 114 0.45 11.78 -40.42
CA LEU A 114 -1.00 11.69 -40.59
C LEU A 114 -1.55 12.94 -41.30
N HIS A 115 -1.06 14.13 -40.95
CA HIS A 115 -1.47 15.38 -41.64
C HIS A 115 -1.16 15.32 -43.12
N ILE A 116 0.05 14.89 -43.51
CA ILE A 116 0.45 14.73 -44.92
C ILE A 116 -0.42 13.65 -45.61
N ALA A 117 -0.70 12.55 -44.92
CA ALA A 117 -1.53 11.46 -45.44
C ALA A 117 -2.99 11.87 -45.68
N LEU A 118 -3.54 12.75 -44.80
CA LEU A 118 -4.93 13.19 -44.85
C LEU A 118 -5.17 14.48 -45.62
N ASP A 119 -4.10 15.19 -46.03
CA ASP A 119 -4.23 16.41 -46.86
C ASP A 119 -4.51 16.10 -48.34
N PHE A 120 -5.79 15.82 -48.64
CA PHE A 120 -6.24 15.51 -50.00
C PHE A 120 -6.21 16.72 -50.99
N LYS A 121 -6.04 17.95 -50.51
CA LYS A 121 -6.04 19.16 -51.33
C LYS A 121 -4.68 19.40 -52.00
N SER A 122 -3.59 18.93 -51.40
CA SER A 122 -2.23 19.15 -51.94
C SER A 122 -1.86 18.09 -52.96
N SER A 123 -1.57 18.52 -54.22
CA SER A 123 -1.06 17.62 -55.25
C SER A 123 0.43 17.31 -55.11
N LYS A 124 1.18 18.14 -54.38
CA LYS A 124 2.64 18.05 -54.22
C LYS A 124 3.11 16.71 -53.63
N TYR A 125 2.33 16.14 -52.72
CA TYR A 125 2.69 14.93 -51.97
C TYR A 125 1.85 13.70 -52.34
N LYS A 126 1.22 13.70 -53.53
CA LYS A 126 0.30 12.63 -53.97
C LYS A 126 0.90 11.21 -53.85
N LYS A 127 2.15 11.04 -54.31
CA LYS A 127 2.83 9.73 -54.23
C LYS A 127 3.13 9.30 -52.79
N ILE A 128 3.63 10.23 -51.96
CA ILE A 128 3.94 9.97 -50.54
C ILE A 128 2.64 9.66 -49.79
N ARG A 129 1.56 10.38 -50.07
CA ARG A 129 0.24 10.13 -49.46
C ARG A 129 -0.30 8.75 -49.81
N CYS A 130 -0.24 8.33 -51.11
CA CYS A 130 -0.64 6.96 -51.47
C CYS A 130 0.17 5.92 -50.70
N LEU A 131 1.47 6.09 -50.58
CA LEU A 131 2.34 5.19 -49.82
C LEU A 131 1.95 5.15 -48.32
N LEU A 132 1.74 6.32 -47.72
CA LEU A 132 1.35 6.42 -46.29
C LEU A 132 -0.03 5.81 -46.03
N ILE A 133 -1.02 6.02 -46.92
CA ILE A 133 -2.36 5.40 -46.80
C ILE A 133 -2.25 3.87 -46.88
N ILE A 134 -1.45 3.35 -47.82
CA ILE A 134 -1.23 1.91 -47.91
C ILE A 134 -0.56 1.38 -46.65
N LEU A 135 0.44 2.06 -46.12
CA LEU A 135 1.19 1.67 -44.92
C LEU A 135 0.28 1.67 -43.68
N VAL A 136 -0.55 2.71 -43.51
CA VAL A 136 -1.56 2.78 -42.46
C VAL A 136 -2.60 1.66 -42.61
N GLY A 137 -3.08 1.43 -43.83
CA GLY A 137 -3.99 0.34 -44.14
C GLY A 137 -3.42 -1.04 -43.80
N CYS A 138 -2.18 -1.32 -44.17
CA CYS A 138 -1.48 -2.56 -43.79
C CYS A 138 -1.34 -2.69 -42.28
N PHE A 139 -1.01 -1.60 -41.57
CA PHE A 139 -0.91 -1.59 -40.11
C PHE A 139 -2.26 -1.85 -39.45
N MET A 140 -3.34 -1.26 -39.95
CA MET A 140 -4.71 -1.52 -39.47
C MET A 140 -5.14 -2.98 -39.70
N ILE A 141 -4.82 -3.54 -40.87
CA ILE A 141 -5.10 -4.97 -41.17
C ILE A 141 -4.28 -5.87 -40.25
N TYR A 142 -2.99 -5.60 -40.08
CA TYR A 142 -2.14 -6.35 -39.16
C TYR A 142 -2.64 -6.27 -37.72
N GLY A 143 -2.99 -5.07 -37.23
CA GLY A 143 -3.57 -4.87 -35.92
C GLY A 143 -4.91 -5.59 -35.76
N GLY A 144 -5.77 -5.55 -36.76
CA GLY A 144 -7.04 -6.30 -36.78
C GLY A 144 -6.86 -7.80 -36.74
N LEU A 145 -5.87 -8.35 -37.48
CA LEU A 145 -5.53 -9.76 -37.44
C LEU A 145 -5.00 -10.16 -36.05
N LYS A 146 -4.11 -9.36 -35.47
CA LYS A 146 -3.59 -9.59 -34.12
C LYS A 146 -4.68 -9.49 -33.04
N PHE A 147 -5.61 -8.56 -33.19
CA PHE A 147 -6.78 -8.47 -32.33
C PHE A 147 -7.68 -9.72 -32.45
N ALA A 148 -7.90 -10.22 -33.67
CA ALA A 148 -8.66 -11.45 -33.89
C ALA A 148 -7.96 -12.72 -33.39
N GLU A 149 -6.61 -12.74 -33.38
CA GLU A 149 -5.78 -13.81 -32.79
C GLU A 149 -5.69 -13.74 -31.26
N SER A 150 -6.00 -12.56 -30.66
CA SER A 150 -5.98 -12.42 -29.21
C SER A 150 -7.00 -13.36 -28.58
N LYS A 151 -6.59 -14.13 -27.58
CA LYS A 151 -7.51 -15.00 -26.84
C LYS A 151 -8.63 -14.13 -26.27
N ASP A 152 -9.86 -14.53 -26.50
CA ASP A 152 -11.02 -13.87 -25.92
C ASP A 152 -11.09 -14.21 -24.43
N HIS A 153 -10.52 -13.36 -23.59
CA HIS A 153 -10.61 -13.46 -22.13
C HIS A 153 -11.90 -12.85 -21.57
N THR A 154 -12.83 -12.44 -22.43
CA THR A 154 -14.06 -11.75 -22.03
C THR A 154 -14.91 -12.62 -21.09
N SER A 155 -14.95 -13.93 -21.29
CA SER A 155 -15.66 -14.87 -20.43
C SER A 155 -15.02 -15.02 -19.05
N GLU A 156 -13.69 -15.08 -19.01
CA GLU A 156 -12.89 -15.16 -17.79
C GLU A 156 -13.02 -13.85 -16.98
N MET A 157 -12.88 -12.71 -17.64
CA MET A 157 -13.03 -11.39 -16.99
C MET A 157 -14.46 -11.17 -16.47
N LYS A 158 -15.49 -11.59 -17.21
CA LYS A 158 -16.88 -11.51 -16.71
C LYS A 158 -17.14 -12.44 -15.53
N ALA A 159 -16.51 -13.63 -15.51
CA ALA A 159 -16.61 -14.53 -14.36
C ALA A 159 -15.94 -13.93 -13.11
N LEU A 160 -14.76 -13.34 -13.28
CA LEU A 160 -14.08 -12.61 -12.22
C LEU A 160 -14.90 -11.41 -11.71
N GLU A 161 -15.45 -10.60 -12.62
CA GLU A 161 -16.27 -9.44 -12.28
C GLU A 161 -17.49 -9.84 -11.43
N LYS A 162 -18.19 -10.90 -11.85
CA LYS A 162 -19.32 -11.45 -11.09
C LYS A 162 -18.92 -11.94 -9.71
N GLU A 163 -17.79 -12.64 -9.60
CA GLU A 163 -17.27 -13.13 -8.32
C GLU A 163 -16.88 -11.97 -7.40
N LEU A 164 -16.26 -10.91 -7.94
CA LEU A 164 -15.94 -9.70 -7.18
C LEU A 164 -17.20 -8.99 -6.68
N GLU A 165 -18.29 -8.95 -7.46
CA GLU A 165 -19.56 -8.42 -7.02
C GLU A 165 -20.19 -9.26 -5.88
N GLU A 166 -20.12 -10.59 -5.97
CA GLU A 166 -20.60 -11.49 -4.92
C GLU A 166 -19.78 -11.30 -3.62
N ASN A 167 -18.45 -11.22 -3.75
CA ASN A 167 -17.56 -10.95 -2.62
C ASN A 167 -17.81 -9.56 -2.00
N GLN A 168 -18.12 -8.55 -2.82
CA GLN A 168 -18.47 -7.22 -2.30
C GLN A 168 -19.74 -7.26 -1.45
N LYS A 169 -20.73 -8.07 -1.83
CA LYS A 169 -21.94 -8.26 -1.01
C LYS A 169 -21.62 -8.92 0.31
N LEU A 170 -20.75 -9.96 0.28
CA LEU A 170 -20.28 -10.64 1.50
C LEU A 170 -19.60 -9.68 2.47
N VAL A 171 -18.72 -8.79 1.97
CA VAL A 171 -18.08 -7.75 2.78
C VAL A 171 -19.12 -6.87 3.46
N ASN A 172 -20.13 -6.41 2.70
CA ASN A 172 -21.16 -5.52 3.23
C ASN A 172 -22.05 -6.19 4.30
N GLU A 173 -22.38 -7.48 4.12
CA GLU A 173 -23.17 -8.25 5.08
C GLU A 173 -22.44 -8.49 6.40
N ASN A 174 -21.13 -8.71 6.35
CA ASN A 174 -20.32 -8.95 7.55
C ASN A 174 -20.03 -7.67 8.36
N GLN A 175 -20.14 -6.50 7.75
CA GLN A 175 -19.91 -5.22 8.44
C GLN A 175 -20.87 -4.99 9.62
N GLU A 176 -22.08 -5.49 9.54
CA GLU A 176 -23.11 -5.28 10.60
C GLU A 176 -22.88 -6.16 11.85
N ASN A 177 -22.23 -7.31 11.69
CA ASN A 177 -22.05 -8.28 12.79
C ASN A 177 -20.76 -8.05 13.59
N TYR A 178 -19.79 -7.36 13.03
CA TYR A 178 -18.44 -7.20 13.59
C TYR A 178 -18.37 -6.49 14.94
N GLN A 179 -19.21 -5.47 15.17
CA GLN A 179 -19.14 -4.67 16.41
C GLN A 179 -19.48 -5.48 17.68
N LYS A 180 -20.33 -6.49 17.57
CA LYS A 180 -20.79 -7.27 18.74
C LYS A 180 -19.76 -8.28 19.24
N GLU A 181 -18.84 -8.67 18.38
CA GLU A 181 -17.84 -9.72 18.68
C GLU A 181 -16.52 -9.16 19.21
N LEU A 182 -16.17 -7.92 18.83
CA LEU A 182 -14.89 -7.28 19.14
C LEU A 182 -14.55 -7.14 20.62
N GLU A 183 -15.53 -6.79 21.45
CA GLU A 183 -15.27 -6.56 22.89
C GLU A 183 -14.99 -7.87 23.64
N LYS A 184 -15.70 -8.93 23.31
CA LYS A 184 -15.55 -10.22 23.97
C LYS A 184 -14.20 -10.89 23.69
N GLU A 185 -13.69 -10.69 22.47
CA GLU A 185 -12.46 -11.34 22.00
C GLU A 185 -11.19 -10.67 22.49
N ARG A 186 -11.20 -9.34 22.70
CA ARG A 186 -10.06 -8.64 23.31
C ARG A 186 -9.73 -9.16 24.71
N GLU A 187 -10.74 -9.43 25.53
CA GLU A 187 -10.53 -9.96 26.88
C GLU A 187 -9.98 -11.40 26.88
N ASP A 188 -10.41 -12.22 25.91
CA ASP A 188 -9.94 -13.61 25.79
C ASP A 188 -8.53 -13.70 25.20
N LEU A 189 -8.16 -12.83 24.28
CA LEU A 189 -6.81 -12.70 23.71
C LEU A 189 -5.75 -12.34 24.75
N ASP A 190 -6.05 -11.36 25.61
CA ASP A 190 -5.14 -10.96 26.69
C ASP A 190 -4.88 -12.10 27.69
N LYS A 191 -5.88 -12.95 27.95
CA LYS A 191 -5.70 -14.15 28.82
C LYS A 191 -4.80 -15.20 28.16
N ILE A 192 -4.98 -15.47 26.86
CA ILE A 192 -4.22 -16.49 26.12
C ILE A 192 -2.76 -16.06 25.92
N LEU A 193 -2.50 -14.78 25.64
CA LEU A 193 -1.14 -14.24 25.47
C LEU A 193 -0.35 -14.18 26.80
N ASN A 194 -1.05 -14.11 27.94
CA ASN A 194 -0.42 -14.12 29.27
C ASN A 194 -0.06 -15.53 29.78
N GLU A 195 -0.49 -16.60 29.11
CA GLU A 195 -0.07 -17.96 29.45
C GLU A 195 1.33 -18.25 28.88
N LEU A 196 2.32 -18.44 29.77
CA LEU A 196 3.76 -18.63 29.50
C LEU A 196 4.15 -19.87 28.68
N ASN A 197 3.24 -20.57 28.03
CA ASN A 197 3.50 -21.81 27.30
C ASN A 197 2.63 -21.92 26.04
N VAL A 198 2.86 -21.00 25.07
CA VAL A 198 2.12 -21.05 23.81
C VAL A 198 2.87 -21.93 22.82
N ASP A 199 2.34 -23.14 22.59
CA ASP A 199 2.70 -24.01 21.47
C ASP A 199 2.36 -23.33 20.11
N LYS A 200 3.06 -23.72 19.06
CA LYS A 200 2.86 -23.20 17.69
C LYS A 200 1.40 -23.22 17.26
N ASP A 201 0.71 -24.32 17.54
CA ASP A 201 -0.68 -24.52 17.15
C ASP A 201 -1.61 -23.54 17.90
N LYS A 202 -1.36 -23.33 19.19
CA LYS A 202 -2.10 -22.36 20.00
C LYS A 202 -1.90 -20.92 19.51
N LEU A 203 -0.68 -20.51 19.17
CA LEU A 203 -0.43 -19.18 18.64
C LEU A 203 -1.12 -18.99 17.29
N MET A 204 -1.14 -20.01 16.44
CA MET A 204 -1.85 -19.94 15.16
C MET A 204 -3.37 -19.81 15.36
N GLU A 205 -3.96 -20.49 16.34
CA GLU A 205 -5.38 -20.33 16.69
C GLU A 205 -5.67 -18.92 17.20
N VAL A 206 -4.79 -18.36 18.03
CA VAL A 206 -4.91 -16.98 18.51
C VAL A 206 -4.87 -15.99 17.35
N ILE A 207 -3.92 -16.12 16.42
CA ILE A 207 -3.81 -15.23 15.24
C ILE A 207 -5.06 -15.32 14.36
N LYS A 208 -5.61 -16.51 14.16
CA LYS A 208 -6.86 -16.69 13.42
C LYS A 208 -8.07 -16.02 14.11
N SER A 209 -8.02 -15.90 15.43
CA SER A 209 -9.09 -15.23 16.21
C SER A 209 -8.95 -13.70 16.27
N PHE A 210 -7.87 -13.12 15.75
CA PHE A 210 -7.68 -11.66 15.78
C PHE A 210 -8.80 -10.92 15.05
N PRO A 211 -9.28 -9.79 15.61
CA PRO A 211 -10.22 -8.90 14.96
C PRO A 211 -9.49 -8.03 13.92
N ILE A 212 -8.95 -8.68 12.90
CA ILE A 212 -8.15 -8.03 11.85
C ILE A 212 -9.00 -7.03 11.08
N ILE A 213 -8.44 -5.86 10.79
CA ILE A 213 -8.99 -4.92 9.81
C ILE A 213 -8.26 -5.10 8.48
N GLY A 214 -8.98 -5.48 7.44
CA GLY A 214 -8.45 -5.57 6.07
C GLY A 214 -8.98 -4.45 5.20
N ILE A 215 -8.08 -3.64 4.61
CA ILE A 215 -8.43 -2.60 3.64
C ILE A 215 -7.75 -2.93 2.33
N GLY A 216 -8.53 -3.16 1.26
CA GLY A 216 -7.95 -3.63 0.01
C GLY A 216 -8.66 -3.22 -1.26
N ASP A 217 -8.02 -3.56 -2.37
CA ASP A 217 -8.54 -3.41 -3.72
C ASP A 217 -9.15 -4.73 -4.27
N SER A 218 -9.24 -4.85 -5.58
CA SER A 218 -9.79 -6.03 -6.25
C SER A 218 -9.00 -7.32 -5.97
N VAL A 219 -7.71 -7.24 -5.67
CA VAL A 219 -6.87 -8.41 -5.35
C VAL A 219 -7.29 -9.00 -4.00
N MET A 220 -7.38 -8.16 -2.96
CA MET A 220 -7.90 -8.58 -1.66
C MET A 220 -9.37 -9.02 -1.76
N LEU A 221 -10.21 -8.29 -2.50
CA LEU A 221 -11.60 -8.62 -2.71
C LEU A 221 -11.76 -10.00 -3.37
N GLY A 222 -10.88 -10.35 -4.32
CA GLY A 222 -10.85 -11.68 -4.95
C GLY A 222 -10.59 -12.81 -3.96
N ALA A 223 -9.79 -12.57 -2.92
CA ALA A 223 -9.46 -13.54 -1.88
C ALA A 223 -10.39 -13.49 -0.65
N ILE A 224 -11.46 -12.70 -0.68
CA ILE A 224 -12.24 -12.35 0.52
C ILE A 224 -12.81 -13.58 1.24
N ASN A 225 -13.28 -14.59 0.53
CA ASN A 225 -13.81 -15.83 1.13
C ASN A 225 -12.72 -16.59 1.90
N ASN A 226 -11.50 -16.68 1.34
CA ASN A 226 -10.37 -17.33 1.99
C ASN A 226 -9.89 -16.53 3.22
N LEU A 227 -9.96 -15.19 3.15
CA LEU A 227 -9.61 -14.33 4.27
C LEU A 227 -10.62 -14.48 5.42
N TYR A 228 -11.93 -14.53 5.17
CA TYR A 228 -12.92 -14.81 6.21
C TYR A 228 -12.84 -16.23 6.76
N GLU A 229 -12.44 -17.21 5.94
CA GLU A 229 -12.18 -18.58 6.43
C GLU A 229 -10.97 -18.63 7.37
N ALA A 230 -9.92 -17.86 7.04
CA ALA A 230 -8.71 -17.81 7.85
C ALA A 230 -8.87 -16.92 9.09
N PHE A 231 -9.64 -15.85 9.02
CA PHE A 231 -9.85 -14.83 10.06
C PHE A 231 -11.36 -14.57 10.22
N PRO A 232 -12.09 -15.47 10.90
CA PRO A 232 -13.54 -15.39 11.00
C PRO A 232 -14.03 -14.13 11.72
N ASN A 233 -13.20 -13.53 12.57
CA ASN A 233 -13.49 -12.31 13.32
C ASN A 233 -12.98 -11.04 12.63
N GLY A 234 -12.40 -11.19 11.43
CA GLY A 234 -11.87 -10.07 10.65
C GLY A 234 -12.98 -9.19 10.06
N TYR A 235 -12.68 -7.92 9.94
CA TYR A 235 -13.46 -6.97 9.17
C TYR A 235 -12.69 -6.59 7.91
N PHE A 236 -13.26 -6.85 6.75
CA PHE A 236 -12.60 -6.57 5.48
C PHE A 236 -13.41 -5.58 4.66
N ASP A 237 -12.80 -4.43 4.33
CA ASP A 237 -13.32 -3.42 3.42
C ASP A 237 -12.48 -3.42 2.15
N ALA A 238 -12.91 -4.19 1.16
CA ALA A 238 -12.23 -4.33 -0.11
C ALA A 238 -13.16 -3.94 -1.26
N LYS A 239 -12.61 -3.27 -2.30
CA LYS A 239 -13.39 -2.70 -3.39
C LYS A 239 -12.59 -2.68 -4.68
N VAL A 240 -13.25 -2.97 -5.80
CA VAL A 240 -12.64 -2.89 -7.13
C VAL A 240 -12.10 -1.49 -7.40
N SER A 241 -10.90 -1.42 -7.98
CA SER A 241 -10.22 -0.17 -8.37
C SER A 241 -9.95 0.81 -7.23
N ARG A 242 -9.96 0.35 -5.97
CA ARG A 242 -9.61 1.19 -4.83
C ARG A 242 -8.17 1.68 -4.91
N THR A 243 -7.96 2.92 -4.53
CA THR A 243 -6.65 3.55 -4.36
C THR A 243 -6.39 3.89 -2.89
N ASP A 244 -5.14 4.17 -2.56
CA ASP A 244 -4.72 4.53 -1.21
C ASP A 244 -5.38 5.82 -0.68
N TYR A 245 -5.90 6.67 -1.56
CA TYR A 245 -6.57 7.93 -1.18
C TYR A 245 -7.89 7.73 -0.42
N GLU A 246 -8.45 6.52 -0.44
CA GLU A 246 -9.69 6.20 0.27
C GLU A 246 -9.45 5.68 1.69
N VAL A 247 -8.19 5.38 2.07
CA VAL A 247 -7.85 4.67 3.33
C VAL A 247 -8.09 5.56 4.55
N ASP A 248 -7.75 6.83 4.48
CA ASP A 248 -7.92 7.76 5.60
C ASP A 248 -9.40 7.93 5.99
N ASP A 249 -10.29 8.04 5.02
CA ASP A 249 -11.73 8.12 5.28
C ASP A 249 -12.27 6.84 5.92
N ILE A 250 -11.81 5.67 5.47
CA ILE A 250 -12.19 4.36 6.05
C ILE A 250 -11.69 4.26 7.49
N LEU A 251 -10.43 4.59 7.75
CA LEU A 251 -9.86 4.54 9.09
C LEU A 251 -10.56 5.53 10.05
N ILE A 252 -10.89 6.72 9.56
CA ILE A 252 -11.64 7.71 10.35
C ILE A 252 -13.03 7.18 10.70
N ASP A 253 -13.72 6.55 9.75
CA ASP A 253 -15.05 5.98 9.98
C ASP A 253 -14.99 4.82 10.98
N LEU A 254 -14.04 3.90 10.82
CA LEU A 254 -13.81 2.79 11.75
C LEU A 254 -13.48 3.29 13.16
N LYS A 255 -12.63 4.31 13.31
CA LYS A 255 -12.35 4.94 14.61
C LYS A 255 -13.60 5.55 15.24
N LYS A 256 -14.43 6.25 14.47
CA LYS A 256 -15.68 6.84 14.96
C LYS A 256 -16.67 5.78 15.45
N LYS A 257 -16.66 4.62 14.81
CA LYS A 257 -17.51 3.47 15.17
C LYS A 257 -16.91 2.59 16.27
N ASN A 258 -15.71 2.90 16.76
CA ASN A 258 -14.92 2.08 17.68
C ASN A 258 -14.69 0.65 17.15
N MET A 259 -14.50 0.53 15.83
CA MET A 259 -14.31 -0.72 15.11
C MET A 259 -12.87 -0.96 14.63
N LEU A 260 -11.94 -0.11 15.02
CA LEU A 260 -10.54 -0.29 14.62
C LEU A 260 -9.93 -1.45 15.42
N GLY A 261 -9.87 -2.61 14.78
CA GLY A 261 -9.24 -3.82 15.34
C GLY A 261 -7.73 -3.86 15.09
N GLU A 262 -7.09 -4.96 15.44
CA GLU A 262 -5.66 -5.17 15.31
C GLU A 262 -5.36 -6.63 14.95
N PRO A 263 -4.40 -6.90 14.04
CA PRO A 263 -3.65 -5.93 13.22
C PRO A 263 -4.47 -5.34 12.07
N ILE A 264 -3.91 -4.30 11.44
CA ILE A 264 -4.48 -3.70 10.24
C ILE A 264 -3.72 -4.24 9.02
N LEU A 265 -4.43 -4.90 8.12
CA LEU A 265 -3.92 -5.36 6.83
C LEU A 265 -4.29 -4.37 5.73
N ILE A 266 -3.33 -3.94 4.93
CA ILE A 266 -3.59 -3.08 3.77
C ILE A 266 -3.02 -3.76 2.53
N HIS A 267 -3.84 -3.96 1.50
CA HIS A 267 -3.39 -4.36 0.17
C HIS A 267 -3.86 -3.35 -0.85
N LEU A 268 -3.05 -2.33 -1.07
CA LEU A 268 -3.28 -1.25 -2.01
C LEU A 268 -1.96 -0.89 -2.69
N GLY A 269 -2.07 -0.24 -3.84
CA GLY A 269 -0.94 0.11 -4.68
C GLY A 269 -1.02 -0.51 -6.08
N THR A 270 -1.87 -1.52 -6.30
CA THR A 270 -2.11 -2.12 -7.62
C THR A 270 -2.68 -1.10 -8.62
N ASN A 271 -3.51 -0.18 -8.15
CA ASN A 271 -4.14 0.87 -8.94
C ASN A 271 -3.41 2.23 -8.88
N GLY A 272 -2.19 2.24 -8.36
CA GLY A 272 -1.37 3.43 -8.19
C GLY A 272 -1.03 3.70 -6.73
N ASP A 273 -0.34 4.79 -6.47
CA ASP A 273 0.15 5.18 -5.15
C ASP A 273 -0.38 6.57 -4.79
N CYS A 274 -0.63 6.82 -3.54
CA CYS A 274 -0.98 8.15 -3.07
C CYS A 274 0.26 9.00 -2.76
N SER A 275 0.04 10.28 -2.52
CA SER A 275 1.12 11.21 -2.15
C SER A 275 1.75 10.85 -0.79
N ARG A 276 2.96 11.37 -0.55
CA ARG A 276 3.62 11.22 0.75
C ARG A 276 2.73 11.73 1.90
N SER A 277 2.05 12.85 1.72
CA SER A 277 1.15 13.40 2.74
C SER A 277 -0.01 12.45 3.07
N CYS A 278 -0.56 11.77 2.08
CA CYS A 278 -1.57 10.74 2.26
C CYS A 278 -1.02 9.56 3.09
N LYS A 279 0.16 9.02 2.74
CA LYS A 279 0.80 7.94 3.52
C LYS A 279 1.06 8.34 4.98
N LEU A 280 1.58 9.55 5.20
CA LEU A 280 1.80 10.08 6.55
C LEU A 280 0.49 10.18 7.34
N GLN A 281 -0.61 10.57 6.69
CA GLN A 281 -1.93 10.63 7.32
C GLN A 281 -2.44 9.24 7.69
N ILE A 282 -2.28 8.25 6.80
CA ILE A 282 -2.62 6.85 7.09
C ILE A 282 -1.84 6.35 8.31
N MET A 283 -0.52 6.53 8.33
CA MET A 283 0.31 6.08 9.44
C MET A 283 -0.03 6.79 10.76
N LYS A 284 -0.39 8.08 10.71
CA LYS A 284 -0.89 8.81 11.88
C LYS A 284 -2.23 8.26 12.38
N LEU A 285 -3.12 7.87 11.48
CA LEU A 285 -4.41 7.29 11.85
C LEU A 285 -4.28 5.89 12.42
N THR A 286 -3.22 5.17 12.09
CA THR A 286 -2.92 3.81 12.58
C THR A 286 -1.91 3.80 13.74
N GLU A 287 -1.59 4.96 14.33
CA GLU A 287 -0.73 5.04 15.50
C GLU A 287 -1.28 4.19 16.65
N GLY A 288 -0.43 3.34 17.23
CA GLY A 288 -0.79 2.39 18.28
C GLY A 288 -1.35 1.05 17.76
N HIS A 289 -1.38 0.83 16.45
CA HIS A 289 -1.77 -0.43 15.82
C HIS A 289 -0.66 -0.94 14.90
N GLU A 290 -0.46 -2.25 14.85
CA GLU A 290 0.46 -2.88 13.89
C GLU A 290 -0.18 -2.91 12.51
N VAL A 291 0.53 -2.40 11.51
CA VAL A 291 0.09 -2.30 10.12
C VAL A 291 0.90 -3.23 9.25
N PHE A 292 0.23 -4.17 8.59
CA PHE A 292 0.84 -5.06 7.61
C PHE A 292 0.40 -4.65 6.22
N TRP A 293 1.33 -4.10 5.45
CA TRP A 293 1.05 -3.66 4.09
C TRP A 293 1.56 -4.69 3.08
N ILE A 294 0.63 -5.29 2.36
CA ILE A 294 0.95 -6.27 1.33
C ILE A 294 1.32 -5.52 0.05
N ASN A 295 2.51 -5.78 -0.47
CA ASN A 295 2.98 -5.12 -1.67
C ASN A 295 2.34 -5.69 -2.95
N THR A 296 2.40 -4.92 -4.04
CA THR A 296 1.77 -5.27 -5.32
C THR A 296 2.73 -5.96 -6.29
N THR A 297 2.22 -6.81 -7.16
CA THR A 297 3.01 -7.53 -8.18
C THR A 297 3.40 -6.66 -9.37
N ASN A 298 2.64 -5.60 -9.68
CA ASN A 298 2.71 -4.87 -10.95
C ASN A 298 3.42 -3.51 -10.92
N LEU A 299 3.59 -2.87 -9.75
CA LEU A 299 4.12 -1.50 -9.66
C LEU A 299 5.34 -1.40 -8.72
N ASP A 300 6.53 -1.63 -9.28
CA ASP A 300 7.79 -1.63 -8.52
C ASP A 300 8.05 -0.33 -7.79
N TYR A 301 7.77 0.80 -8.41
CA TYR A 301 7.99 2.11 -7.80
C TYR A 301 7.13 2.35 -6.54
N VAL A 302 5.95 1.71 -6.46
CA VAL A 302 5.09 1.74 -5.26
C VAL A 302 5.74 0.94 -4.15
N ASN A 303 6.22 -0.27 -4.47
CA ASN A 303 6.87 -1.16 -3.52
C ASN A 303 8.17 -0.56 -2.96
N GLU A 304 8.97 0.10 -3.82
CA GLU A 304 10.18 0.81 -3.38
C GLU A 304 9.89 1.94 -2.39
N LYS A 305 8.81 2.70 -2.63
CA LYS A 305 8.38 3.73 -1.69
C LYS A 305 7.87 3.14 -0.39
N LEU A 306 7.08 2.07 -0.47
CA LEU A 306 6.54 1.38 0.69
C LEU A 306 7.67 0.88 1.60
N LYS A 307 8.73 0.31 1.03
CA LYS A 307 9.93 -0.12 1.77
C LYS A 307 10.66 1.03 2.47
N LYS A 308 10.63 2.24 1.91
CA LYS A 308 11.15 3.42 2.60
C LYS A 308 10.30 3.79 3.80
N TYR A 309 8.97 3.73 3.68
CA TYR A 309 8.07 4.00 4.81
C TYR A 309 8.22 2.96 5.93
N GLU A 310 8.43 1.69 5.63
CA GLU A 310 8.73 0.66 6.64
C GLU A 310 9.94 1.04 7.50
N SER A 311 10.97 1.65 6.91
CA SER A 311 12.13 2.15 7.67
C SER A 311 11.86 3.42 8.49
N GLU A 312 10.78 4.15 8.18
CA GLU A 312 10.39 5.39 8.88
C GLU A 312 9.38 5.12 10.03
N PHE A 313 8.57 4.06 9.93
CA PHE A 313 7.50 3.75 10.87
C PHE A 313 7.68 2.36 11.49
N SER A 314 7.91 2.32 12.80
CA SER A 314 8.17 1.08 13.54
C SER A 314 6.98 0.11 13.59
N ASN A 315 5.76 0.62 13.37
CA ASN A 315 4.53 -0.17 13.35
C ASN A 315 4.09 -0.55 11.91
N LEU A 316 4.90 -0.29 10.90
CA LEU A 316 4.63 -0.70 9.51
C LEU A 316 5.51 -1.89 9.13
N HIS A 317 4.88 -2.96 8.68
CA HIS A 317 5.51 -4.20 8.26
C HIS A 317 5.07 -4.54 6.84
N ILE A 318 6.02 -4.90 5.98
CA ILE A 318 5.70 -5.27 4.59
C ILE A 318 5.57 -6.78 4.48
N ILE A 319 4.42 -7.23 3.96
CA ILE A 319 4.27 -8.58 3.44
C ILE A 319 4.68 -8.57 1.96
N ASP A 320 5.83 -9.15 1.64
CA ASP A 320 6.41 -9.13 0.30
C ASP A 320 5.76 -10.18 -0.62
N TRP A 321 4.47 -9.97 -0.91
CA TRP A 321 3.70 -10.82 -1.81
C TRP A 321 4.36 -10.94 -3.19
N LYS A 322 4.94 -9.84 -3.70
CA LYS A 322 5.62 -9.84 -4.99
C LYS A 322 6.75 -10.86 -5.07
N SER A 323 7.63 -10.87 -4.07
CA SER A 323 8.74 -11.83 -4.05
C SER A 323 8.27 -13.25 -3.77
N LEU A 324 7.28 -13.43 -2.90
CA LEU A 324 6.73 -14.74 -2.53
C LEU A 324 5.92 -15.37 -3.64
N SER A 325 5.28 -14.59 -4.50
CA SER A 325 4.54 -15.07 -5.67
C SER A 325 5.39 -15.17 -6.95
N LYS A 326 6.65 -14.75 -6.90
CA LYS A 326 7.53 -14.76 -8.09
C LYS A 326 7.78 -16.17 -8.60
N GLY A 327 7.51 -16.38 -9.89
CA GLY A 327 7.66 -17.69 -10.54
C GLY A 327 6.46 -18.62 -10.35
N HIS A 328 5.36 -18.10 -9.79
CA HIS A 328 4.10 -18.80 -9.56
C HIS A 328 2.99 -18.23 -10.44
N ASP A 329 3.18 -18.31 -11.78
CA ASP A 329 2.19 -17.81 -12.74
C ASP A 329 0.83 -18.51 -12.56
N GLU A 330 0.82 -19.72 -11.99
CA GLU A 330 -0.37 -20.47 -11.64
C GLU A 330 -1.22 -19.87 -10.52
N TYR A 331 -0.75 -18.82 -9.84
CA TYR A 331 -1.52 -18.09 -8.82
C TYR A 331 -2.45 -17.04 -9.42
N PHE A 332 -2.19 -16.64 -10.66
CA PHE A 332 -2.84 -15.48 -11.25
C PHE A 332 -3.76 -15.87 -12.41
N TYR A 333 -4.72 -15.01 -12.68
CA TYR A 333 -5.38 -15.00 -13.98
C TYR A 333 -4.40 -14.48 -15.05
N SER A 334 -4.82 -14.51 -16.31
CA SER A 334 -4.02 -14.12 -17.47
C SER A 334 -3.48 -12.68 -17.44
N ASP A 335 -4.01 -11.83 -16.57
CA ASP A 335 -3.53 -10.46 -16.35
C ASP A 335 -2.29 -10.39 -15.45
N GLY A 336 -1.91 -11.48 -14.79
CA GLY A 336 -0.75 -11.54 -13.89
C GLY A 336 -0.91 -10.74 -12.59
N ILE A 337 -2.11 -10.30 -12.28
CA ILE A 337 -2.43 -9.44 -11.12
C ILE A 337 -3.48 -10.07 -10.22
N HIS A 338 -4.65 -10.40 -10.79
CA HIS A 338 -5.77 -10.95 -10.03
C HIS A 338 -5.56 -12.43 -9.72
N LEU A 339 -5.90 -12.77 -8.48
CA LEU A 339 -5.71 -14.12 -7.95
C LEU A 339 -6.77 -15.08 -8.44
N ASN A 340 -6.35 -16.17 -9.04
CA ASN A 340 -7.21 -17.32 -9.31
C ASN A 340 -7.42 -18.16 -8.01
N PRO A 341 -8.24 -19.22 -8.01
CA PRO A 341 -8.51 -19.99 -6.80
C PRO A 341 -7.27 -20.56 -6.11
N VAL A 342 -6.21 -20.90 -6.85
CA VAL A 342 -4.93 -21.38 -6.28
C VAL A 342 -4.19 -20.23 -5.61
N GLY A 343 -4.09 -19.09 -6.30
CA GLY A 343 -3.43 -17.88 -5.78
C GLY A 343 -4.10 -17.31 -4.54
N ARG A 344 -5.43 -17.38 -4.42
CA ARG A 344 -6.17 -16.91 -3.23
C ARG A 344 -5.78 -17.69 -1.99
N LYS A 345 -5.64 -19.01 -2.09
CA LYS A 345 -5.16 -19.85 -0.98
C LYS A 345 -3.73 -19.48 -0.60
N ALA A 346 -2.84 -19.43 -1.58
CA ALA A 346 -1.44 -19.07 -1.36
C ALA A 346 -1.30 -17.68 -0.73
N TYR A 347 -2.04 -16.70 -1.21
CA TYR A 347 -2.08 -15.34 -0.68
C TYR A 347 -2.50 -15.31 0.80
N THR A 348 -3.56 -16.03 1.15
CA THR A 348 -4.05 -16.12 2.53
C THR A 348 -3.06 -16.84 3.44
N GLU A 349 -2.44 -17.92 2.96
CA GLU A 349 -1.40 -18.67 3.69
C GLU A 349 -0.15 -17.80 3.93
N VAL A 350 0.24 -16.97 2.97
CA VAL A 350 1.35 -16.02 3.15
C VAL A 350 1.02 -15.01 4.25
N ILE A 351 -0.17 -14.42 4.25
CA ILE A 351 -0.60 -13.50 5.30
C ILE A 351 -0.55 -14.18 6.68
N LEU A 352 -1.13 -15.36 6.81
CA LEU A 352 -1.11 -16.13 8.06
C LEU A 352 0.32 -16.41 8.55
N ASN A 353 1.22 -16.82 7.65
CA ASN A 353 2.59 -17.14 8.02
C ASN A 353 3.37 -15.89 8.42
N GLU A 354 3.19 -14.76 7.74
CA GLU A 354 3.88 -13.53 8.08
C GLU A 354 3.39 -12.97 9.43
N LEU A 355 2.09 -13.00 9.69
CA LEU A 355 1.55 -12.66 11.01
C LEU A 355 2.09 -13.60 12.10
N TYR A 356 2.10 -14.91 11.82
CA TYR A 356 2.66 -15.90 12.75
C TYR A 356 4.14 -15.59 13.06
N ASN A 357 4.96 -15.34 12.05
CA ASN A 357 6.38 -15.03 12.23
C ASN A 357 6.58 -13.76 13.05
N TYR A 358 5.81 -12.72 12.79
CA TYR A 358 5.85 -11.47 13.54
C TYR A 358 5.49 -11.69 15.02
N TYR A 359 4.31 -12.25 15.30
CA TYR A 359 3.83 -12.45 16.66
C TYR A 359 4.63 -13.49 17.43
N MET A 360 5.18 -14.51 16.77
CA MET A 360 6.10 -15.44 17.40
C MET A 360 7.40 -14.77 17.84
N ASN A 361 7.94 -13.87 17.02
CA ASN A 361 9.14 -13.12 17.39
C ASN A 361 8.88 -12.13 18.54
N ASP A 362 7.75 -11.43 18.49
CA ASP A 362 7.34 -10.52 19.56
C ASP A 362 7.08 -11.30 20.87
N TYR A 363 6.40 -12.45 20.79
CA TYR A 363 6.19 -13.34 21.91
C TYR A 363 7.50 -13.84 22.52
N LYS A 364 8.45 -14.32 21.68
CA LYS A 364 9.77 -14.75 22.14
C LYS A 364 10.52 -13.62 22.85
N LYS A 365 10.49 -12.42 22.26
CA LYS A 365 11.10 -11.24 22.89
C LYS A 365 10.49 -10.92 24.24
N LYS A 366 9.18 -10.92 24.36
CA LYS A 366 8.46 -10.71 25.64
C LYS A 366 8.75 -11.82 26.63
N GLN A 367 8.86 -13.07 26.16
CA GLN A 367 9.23 -14.22 27.00
C GLN A 367 10.67 -14.07 27.53
N ASP A 368 11.62 -13.69 26.68
CA ASP A 368 13.01 -13.46 27.08
C ASP A 368 13.09 -12.30 28.10
N GLU A 369 12.39 -11.19 27.84
CA GLU A 369 12.31 -10.06 28.77
C GLU A 369 11.66 -10.47 30.12
N ALA A 370 10.62 -11.29 30.10
CA ALA A 370 9.98 -11.81 31.29
C ALA A 370 10.89 -12.78 32.05
N ILE A 371 11.63 -13.64 31.34
CA ILE A 371 12.63 -14.54 31.90
C ILE A 371 13.75 -13.73 32.55
N ASP A 372 14.30 -12.73 31.84
CA ASP A 372 15.36 -11.87 32.36
C ASP A 372 14.91 -11.14 33.64
N LYS A 373 13.70 -10.56 33.60
CA LYS A 373 13.09 -9.93 34.77
C LYS A 373 12.92 -10.93 35.91
N TYR A 374 12.44 -12.13 35.62
CA TYR A 374 12.24 -13.19 36.61
C TYR A 374 13.59 -13.70 37.17
N VAL A 375 14.60 -13.86 36.32
CA VAL A 375 15.97 -14.18 36.74
C VAL A 375 16.51 -13.10 37.66
N GLU A 376 16.30 -11.81 37.31
CA GLU A 376 16.71 -10.69 38.15
C GLU A 376 15.96 -10.66 39.51
N GLU A 377 14.68 -10.96 39.51
CA GLU A 377 13.91 -11.13 40.75
C GLU A 377 14.41 -12.33 41.58
N LEU A 378 14.79 -13.43 40.93
CA LEU A 378 15.37 -14.60 41.57
C LEU A 378 16.73 -14.30 42.20
N LYS A 379 17.61 -13.61 41.49
CA LYS A 379 18.88 -13.14 42.02
C LYS A 379 18.72 -12.34 43.32
N ASN A 380 17.56 -11.71 43.47
CA ASN A 380 17.23 -10.85 44.61
C ASN A 380 16.43 -11.52 45.75
N LYS A 381 15.96 -12.77 45.54
CA LYS A 381 15.08 -13.46 46.50
C LYS A 381 15.55 -14.87 46.85
N ILE A 382 16.82 -15.15 46.69
CA ILE A 382 17.42 -16.44 47.03
C ILE A 382 18.07 -16.37 48.40
N THR A 383 17.83 -17.39 49.23
CA THR A 383 18.60 -17.57 50.45
C THR A 383 19.62 -18.68 50.23
N PHE A 384 20.88 -18.32 50.32
CA PHE A 384 22.01 -19.25 50.23
C PHE A 384 22.41 -19.71 51.64
N TYR A 385 22.46 -21.03 51.83
CA TYR A 385 23.05 -21.62 52.99
C TYR A 385 24.37 -22.30 52.61
N GLY A 386 25.40 -22.05 53.33
CA GLY A 386 26.69 -22.67 53.02
C GLY A 386 27.72 -22.56 54.11
N ASP A 387 28.73 -23.38 53.96
CA ASP A 387 29.89 -23.43 54.87
C ASP A 387 31.03 -22.49 54.39
N THR A 388 32.21 -22.81 54.83
CA THR A 388 33.46 -22.11 54.50
C THR A 388 33.69 -21.98 52.98
N LEU A 389 33.17 -22.93 52.15
CA LEU A 389 33.31 -22.89 50.71
C LEU A 389 32.47 -21.75 50.12
N LEU A 390 31.22 -21.64 50.51
CA LEU A 390 30.36 -20.51 50.07
C LEU A 390 30.95 -19.18 50.57
N LEU A 391 31.50 -19.15 51.77
CA LEU A 391 32.16 -17.96 52.30
C LEU A 391 33.38 -17.55 51.46
N SER A 392 34.14 -18.50 50.91
CA SER A 392 35.33 -18.23 50.07
C SER A 392 34.97 -17.59 48.70
N VAL A 393 33.80 -17.87 48.17
CA VAL A 393 33.30 -17.31 46.90
C VAL A 393 32.22 -16.23 47.11
N PHE A 394 31.94 -15.85 48.36
CA PHE A 394 30.87 -14.94 48.76
C PHE A 394 30.83 -13.62 47.96
N GLN A 395 31.99 -13.00 47.72
CA GLN A 395 32.06 -11.71 47.01
C GLN A 395 31.56 -11.83 45.56
N ASN A 396 31.88 -12.94 44.90
CA ASN A 396 31.43 -13.20 43.54
C ASN A 396 29.91 -13.47 43.49
N PHE A 397 29.42 -14.29 44.42
CA PHE A 397 27.98 -14.56 44.51
C PHE A 397 27.18 -13.32 44.93
N LYS A 398 27.72 -12.48 45.83
CA LYS A 398 27.06 -11.26 46.25
C LYS A 398 27.01 -10.21 45.14
N SER A 399 28.00 -10.18 44.24
CA SER A 399 27.96 -9.28 43.06
C SER A 399 26.86 -9.66 42.10
N GLU A 400 26.62 -10.96 41.89
CA GLU A 400 25.58 -11.48 41.01
C GLU A 400 24.16 -11.50 41.65
N PHE A 401 24.13 -11.77 42.97
CA PHE A 401 22.90 -11.93 43.75
C PHE A 401 22.80 -10.87 44.85
N SER A 402 22.89 -9.60 44.49
CA SER A 402 23.12 -8.49 45.44
C SER A 402 22.08 -8.32 46.53
N LYS A 403 20.83 -8.77 46.33
CA LYS A 403 19.73 -8.69 47.27
C LYS A 403 19.37 -10.03 47.90
N SER A 404 20.17 -11.07 47.66
CA SER A 404 19.95 -12.39 48.23
C SER A 404 20.46 -12.47 49.66
N ASN A 405 19.83 -13.32 50.42
CA ASN A 405 20.26 -13.57 51.79
C ASN A 405 21.33 -14.67 51.81
N PHE A 406 22.40 -14.45 52.56
CA PHE A 406 23.49 -15.40 52.69
C PHE A 406 23.65 -15.77 54.16
N ILE A 407 23.37 -17.04 54.49
CA ILE A 407 23.48 -17.58 55.83
C ILE A 407 24.63 -18.60 55.84
N THR A 408 25.77 -18.20 56.36
CA THR A 408 26.96 -19.02 56.35
C THR A 408 27.38 -19.34 57.79
N ARG A 409 27.89 -20.56 58.00
CA ARG A 409 28.50 -20.98 59.27
C ARG A 409 29.75 -21.83 58.95
N ASP A 410 30.81 -21.58 59.64
CA ASP A 410 32.00 -22.37 59.44
C ASP A 410 31.77 -23.82 59.95
N LYS A 411 32.13 -24.78 59.08
CA LYS A 411 32.09 -26.22 59.38
C LYS A 411 30.76 -26.74 59.96
N PHE A 412 29.63 -26.53 59.24
CA PHE A 412 28.36 -27.07 59.68
C PHE A 412 28.03 -28.45 59.08
N SER A 413 27.31 -29.25 59.79
CA SER A 413 26.81 -30.57 59.41
C SER A 413 25.39 -30.45 58.79
N TYR A 414 24.90 -31.53 58.18
CA TYR A 414 23.54 -31.57 57.63
C TYR A 414 22.47 -31.36 58.74
N SER A 415 22.75 -31.81 60.01
CA SER A 415 21.88 -31.54 61.16
C SER A 415 21.83 -30.04 61.51
N ASP A 416 22.97 -29.35 61.38
CA ASP A 416 23.04 -27.91 61.64
C ASP A 416 22.26 -27.14 60.55
N LEU A 417 22.30 -27.60 59.30
CA LEU A 417 21.54 -27.01 58.20
C LEU A 417 20.03 -27.01 58.49
N LYS A 418 19.49 -28.12 58.97
CA LYS A 418 18.08 -28.25 59.41
C LYS A 418 17.72 -27.20 60.42
N SER A 419 18.55 -27.04 61.46
CA SER A 419 18.29 -26.06 62.51
C SER A 419 18.38 -24.62 62.01
N MET A 420 19.37 -24.33 61.12
CA MET A 420 19.53 -23.03 60.49
C MET A 420 18.31 -22.66 59.64
N ILE A 421 17.78 -23.60 58.85
CA ILE A 421 16.60 -23.37 58.02
C ILE A 421 15.37 -23.11 58.94
N SER A 422 15.18 -23.92 60.00
CA SER A 422 14.09 -23.73 60.96
C SER A 422 14.17 -22.35 61.61
N GLU A 423 15.35 -21.97 62.10
CA GLU A 423 15.58 -20.67 62.72
C GLU A 423 15.30 -19.50 61.71
N SER A 424 15.71 -19.64 60.44
CA SER A 424 15.48 -18.64 59.43
C SER A 424 13.99 -18.51 59.05
N ILE A 425 13.23 -19.62 59.11
CA ILE A 425 11.77 -19.59 58.92
C ILE A 425 11.10 -18.81 60.05
N GLU A 426 11.47 -19.09 61.30
CA GLU A 426 10.93 -18.40 62.48
C GLU A 426 11.22 -16.90 62.44
N LYS A 427 12.42 -16.52 62.02
CA LYS A 427 12.83 -15.12 61.88
C LYS A 427 12.30 -14.44 60.64
N LYS A 428 11.60 -15.14 59.73
CA LYS A 428 11.14 -14.66 58.44
C LYS A 428 12.27 -14.15 57.52
N GLU A 429 13.45 -14.72 57.66
CA GLU A 429 14.67 -14.37 56.88
C GLU A 429 14.82 -15.24 55.64
N ILE A 430 14.05 -16.31 55.52
CA ILE A 430 14.09 -17.22 54.38
C ILE A 430 13.27 -16.64 53.20
N THR A 431 13.80 -16.73 52.02
CA THR A 431 13.10 -16.35 50.79
C THR A 431 12.38 -17.55 50.17
N ASN A 432 11.58 -17.35 49.13
CA ASN A 432 10.83 -18.43 48.46
C ASN A 432 11.72 -19.48 47.81
N ARG A 433 13.03 -19.24 47.72
CA ARG A 433 14.00 -20.16 47.16
C ARG A 433 15.21 -20.30 48.06
N VAL A 434 15.70 -21.52 48.16
CA VAL A 434 16.84 -21.89 48.99
C VAL A 434 17.86 -22.63 48.14
N VAL A 435 19.11 -22.23 48.26
CA VAL A 435 20.26 -22.93 47.68
C VAL A 435 21.12 -23.42 48.84
N LEU A 436 21.40 -24.72 48.78
CA LEU A 436 22.18 -25.42 49.80
C LEU A 436 23.57 -25.76 49.27
#